data_352619539954ea388fd3aa3c79652c13
#
_entry.id   352619539954ea388fd3aa3c79652c13
#
_cell.length_a   1.000
_cell.length_b   1.000
_cell.length_c   1.000
_cell.angle_alpha   90.00
_cell.angle_beta   90.00
_cell.angle_gamma   90.00
#
_symmetry.space_group_name_H-M   'P 1'
#
loop_
_entity.id
_entity.type
_entity.pdbx_description
1 polymer ?
#
loop_
_entity_poly.entity_id
_entity_poly.type
_entity_poly.pdbx_seq_one_letter_code
_entity_poly.pdbx_strand_id
1 'polypeptide(L)'
;ATRAAGLPLIPGIFDSTGAGVMSGILGDPVTRAAHVKNIVDLVMAKGYDGIDIDYEVFAFDHPGEPWPAITPKWVAFVNELSAGLHAKGKLLSITVPPVWNNGLSGYTVYAQDQIAPVIDRLRLMVYDWSISAPGPISPMTWVTSVIAYSSSVVPVSKLQLGVPAYGRHWVTKKNSNETCPDAAIYRESVLMKNIGALAAGRTVTRHSSGELTFSWTQSVTGPRTKPVAPPVVPPAPFPVTAVNGPAGGGSLQPALRLTPPSSQVTCTVQHTVFVPDAFSVDQRSDTAQAAGWRGIILWAFGYESSDLYQVLAS
;
A
#
# COMPACT_ATOMS: atom_id res chain seq x y z
N ALA A 1 -16.87 -20.04 -8.91
CA ALA A 1 -16.23 -20.70 -7.76
C ALA A 1 -16.85 -20.18 -6.44
N THR A 2 -16.71 -18.89 -6.08
CA THR A 2 -17.11 -18.32 -4.79
C THR A 2 -18.59 -18.57 -4.45
N ARG A 3 -19.52 -18.26 -5.36
CA ARG A 3 -20.96 -18.52 -5.18
C ARG A 3 -21.29 -19.99 -5.10
N ALA A 4 -20.61 -20.84 -5.88
CA ALA A 4 -20.80 -22.29 -5.82
C ALA A 4 -20.38 -22.89 -4.47
N ALA A 5 -19.51 -22.21 -3.74
CA ALA A 5 -19.10 -22.56 -2.37
C ALA A 5 -19.99 -21.93 -1.29
N GLY A 6 -21.09 -21.23 -1.66
CA GLY A 6 -21.96 -20.56 -0.70
C GLY A 6 -21.36 -19.33 -0.02
N LEU A 7 -20.24 -18.81 -0.56
CA LEU A 7 -19.55 -17.66 0.01
C LEU A 7 -20.05 -16.34 -0.60
N PRO A 8 -20.20 -15.28 0.20
CA PRO A 8 -20.59 -13.97 -0.32
C PRO A 8 -19.50 -13.39 -1.23
N LEU A 9 -19.92 -12.85 -2.36
CA LEU A 9 -19.06 -12.17 -3.31
C LEU A 9 -19.11 -10.66 -3.07
N ILE A 10 -18.06 -10.11 -2.46
CA ILE A 10 -17.92 -8.70 -2.08
C ILE A 10 -16.62 -8.19 -2.72
N PRO A 11 -16.66 -7.71 -3.97
CA PRO A 11 -15.48 -7.17 -4.64
C PRO A 11 -15.04 -5.84 -4.04
N GLY A 12 -13.74 -5.52 -4.15
CA GLY A 12 -13.18 -4.24 -3.74
C GLY A 12 -13.20 -3.21 -4.87
N ILE A 13 -13.41 -1.95 -4.50
CA ILE A 13 -13.17 -0.77 -5.34
C ILE A 13 -12.06 0.03 -4.67
N PHE A 14 -10.98 0.28 -5.39
CA PHE A 14 -9.90 1.15 -4.94
C PHE A 14 -9.96 2.52 -5.64
N ASP A 15 -9.40 3.54 -5.00
CA ASP A 15 -9.27 4.87 -5.56
C ASP A 15 -8.03 4.97 -6.44
N SER A 16 -8.21 5.21 -7.74
CA SER A 16 -7.16 5.48 -8.71
C SER A 16 -7.20 6.91 -9.26
N THR A 17 -7.90 7.81 -8.59
CA THR A 17 -7.97 9.22 -8.99
C THR A 17 -6.67 9.96 -8.62
N GLY A 18 -6.50 11.18 -9.15
CA GLY A 18 -5.36 12.01 -8.75
C GLY A 18 -5.55 12.64 -7.38
N ALA A 19 -4.47 13.25 -6.88
CA ALA A 19 -4.43 13.94 -5.60
C ALA A 19 -5.60 14.91 -5.41
N GLY A 20 -6.31 14.79 -4.28
CA GLY A 20 -7.44 15.63 -3.91
C GLY A 20 -8.74 15.42 -4.70
N VAL A 21 -8.73 14.65 -5.79
CA VAL A 21 -9.93 14.45 -6.64
C VAL A 21 -11.02 13.73 -5.87
N MET A 22 -10.71 12.62 -5.21
CA MET A 22 -11.70 11.87 -4.42
C MET A 22 -12.21 12.71 -3.23
N SER A 23 -11.35 13.42 -2.52
CA SER A 23 -11.78 14.35 -1.46
C SER A 23 -12.77 15.41 -1.98
N GLY A 24 -12.57 15.91 -3.19
CA GLY A 24 -13.52 16.81 -3.87
C GLY A 24 -14.86 16.15 -4.14
N ILE A 25 -14.85 14.94 -4.70
CA ILE A 25 -16.07 14.15 -4.99
C ILE A 25 -16.86 13.87 -3.70
N LEU A 26 -16.18 13.46 -2.64
CA LEU A 26 -16.82 13.14 -1.36
C LEU A 26 -17.28 14.40 -0.61
N GLY A 27 -16.65 15.56 -0.86
CA GLY A 27 -16.95 16.81 -0.21
C GLY A 27 -18.21 17.51 -0.74
N ASP A 28 -18.50 17.39 -2.02
CA ASP A 28 -19.69 17.99 -2.64
C ASP A 28 -20.88 17.03 -2.56
N PRO A 29 -22.02 17.44 -1.98
CA PRO A 29 -23.18 16.56 -1.78
C PRO A 29 -23.75 15.99 -3.09
N VAL A 30 -23.69 16.73 -4.20
CA VAL A 30 -24.25 16.29 -5.48
C VAL A 30 -23.38 15.22 -6.12
N THR A 31 -22.06 15.45 -6.19
CA THR A 31 -21.13 14.46 -6.74
C THR A 31 -21.01 13.25 -5.84
N ARG A 32 -21.03 13.40 -4.51
CA ARG A 32 -21.07 12.29 -3.56
C ARG A 32 -22.31 11.42 -3.74
N ALA A 33 -23.50 12.02 -3.82
CA ALA A 33 -24.74 11.27 -4.04
C ALA A 33 -24.73 10.53 -5.38
N ALA A 34 -24.21 11.13 -6.44
CA ALA A 34 -24.05 10.47 -7.73
C ALA A 34 -23.05 9.31 -7.66
N HIS A 35 -21.94 9.46 -6.93
CA HIS A 35 -20.95 8.43 -6.72
C HIS A 35 -21.52 7.24 -5.94
N VAL A 36 -22.23 7.50 -4.84
CA VAL A 36 -22.95 6.49 -4.06
C VAL A 36 -23.95 5.73 -4.94
N LYS A 37 -24.77 6.44 -5.72
CA LYS A 37 -25.72 5.81 -6.63
C LYS A 37 -25.04 4.88 -7.62
N ASN A 38 -23.94 5.30 -8.23
CA ASN A 38 -23.20 4.50 -9.21
C ASN A 38 -22.65 3.21 -8.58
N ILE A 39 -22.16 3.25 -7.34
CA ILE A 39 -21.70 2.06 -6.62
C ILE A 39 -22.86 1.11 -6.33
N VAL A 40 -23.98 1.62 -5.82
CA VAL A 40 -25.16 0.81 -5.54
C VAL A 40 -25.71 0.16 -6.82
N ASP A 41 -25.81 0.92 -7.89
CA ASP A 41 -26.27 0.42 -9.20
C ASP A 41 -25.34 -0.68 -9.74
N LEU A 42 -24.01 -0.51 -9.60
CA LEU A 42 -23.02 -1.52 -9.95
C LEU A 42 -23.24 -2.83 -9.18
N VAL A 43 -23.41 -2.74 -7.86
CA VAL A 43 -23.63 -3.90 -6.98
C VAL A 43 -24.89 -4.65 -7.41
N MET A 44 -25.98 -3.92 -7.67
CA MET A 44 -27.25 -4.50 -8.12
C MET A 44 -27.15 -5.12 -9.50
N ALA A 45 -26.58 -4.41 -10.48
CA ALA A 45 -26.46 -4.87 -11.87
C ALA A 45 -25.59 -6.13 -12.00
N LYS A 46 -24.54 -6.25 -11.19
CA LYS A 46 -23.64 -7.42 -11.15
C LYS A 46 -24.14 -8.52 -10.21
N GLY A 47 -25.16 -8.26 -9.42
CA GLY A 47 -25.71 -9.17 -8.42
C GLY A 47 -24.70 -9.51 -7.33
N TYR A 48 -23.80 -8.59 -6.94
CA TYR A 48 -22.87 -8.79 -5.83
C TYR A 48 -23.62 -8.84 -4.50
N ASP A 49 -23.03 -9.48 -3.49
CA ASP A 49 -23.60 -9.57 -2.14
C ASP A 49 -23.28 -8.33 -1.31
N GLY A 50 -22.35 -7.52 -1.77
CA GLY A 50 -21.92 -6.27 -1.18
C GLY A 50 -20.77 -5.66 -1.97
N ILE A 51 -20.15 -4.66 -1.40
CA ILE A 51 -18.96 -4.00 -1.93
C ILE A 51 -17.96 -3.73 -0.81
N ASP A 52 -16.69 -3.73 -1.14
CA ASP A 52 -15.61 -3.30 -0.26
C ASP A 52 -15.01 -1.99 -0.81
N ILE A 53 -14.86 -0.99 0.04
CA ILE A 53 -14.27 0.30 -0.33
C ILE A 53 -12.85 0.35 0.22
N ASP A 54 -11.88 0.43 -0.71
CA ASP A 54 -10.45 0.48 -0.44
C ASP A 54 -9.87 1.79 -1.02
N TYR A 55 -10.31 2.92 -0.44
CA TYR A 55 -9.90 4.25 -0.90
C TYR A 55 -8.71 4.75 -0.08
N GLU A 56 -7.53 4.77 -0.70
CA GLU A 56 -6.29 5.15 -0.04
C GLU A 56 -5.76 6.52 -0.48
N VAL A 57 -5.89 6.86 -1.77
CA VAL A 57 -5.28 8.06 -2.36
C VAL A 57 -5.78 9.33 -1.68
N PHE A 58 -7.07 9.41 -1.34
CA PHE A 58 -7.63 10.58 -0.66
C PHE A 58 -7.02 10.83 0.73
N ALA A 59 -6.47 9.80 1.37
CA ALA A 59 -5.83 9.88 2.68
C ALA A 59 -4.30 10.06 2.58
N PHE A 60 -3.68 9.53 1.53
CA PHE A 60 -2.23 9.58 1.34
C PHE A 60 -1.76 10.80 0.55
N ASP A 61 -2.53 11.19 -0.45
CA ASP A 61 -2.19 12.25 -1.38
C ASP A 61 -3.28 13.34 -1.40
N HIS A 62 -3.27 14.20 -0.39
CA HIS A 62 -4.25 15.28 -0.18
C HIS A 62 -3.54 16.64 -0.02
N PRO A 63 -2.91 17.18 -1.07
CA PRO A 63 -2.14 18.40 -0.97
C PRO A 63 -3.00 19.57 -0.50
N GLY A 64 -2.60 20.16 0.63
CA GLY A 64 -3.22 21.38 1.17
C GLY A 64 -4.50 21.17 1.98
N GLU A 65 -5.01 19.95 2.13
CA GLU A 65 -6.19 19.67 2.93
C GLU A 65 -5.87 18.74 4.11
N PRO A 66 -5.95 19.20 5.38
CA PRO A 66 -5.65 18.36 6.54
C PRO A 66 -6.75 17.33 6.81
N TRP A 67 -6.40 16.19 7.38
CA TRP A 67 -7.34 15.12 7.72
C TRP A 67 -8.60 15.55 8.48
N PRO A 68 -8.55 16.48 9.47
CA PRO A 68 -9.76 16.96 10.11
C PRO A 68 -10.80 17.59 9.17
N ALA A 69 -10.38 18.13 8.02
CA ALA A 69 -11.30 18.64 7.00
C ALA A 69 -11.80 17.53 6.05
N ILE A 70 -11.04 16.46 5.87
CA ILE A 70 -11.39 15.33 5.00
C ILE A 70 -12.32 14.33 5.72
N THR A 71 -12.08 14.09 7.00
CA THR A 71 -12.83 13.11 7.81
C THR A 71 -14.36 13.26 7.70
N PRO A 72 -14.97 14.44 7.83
CA PRO A 72 -16.42 14.57 7.69
C PRO A 72 -16.94 14.17 6.31
N LYS A 73 -16.17 14.40 5.25
CA LYS A 73 -16.53 14.03 3.88
C LYS A 73 -16.56 12.50 3.72
N TRP A 74 -15.55 11.83 4.27
CA TRP A 74 -15.46 10.38 4.31
C TRP A 74 -16.63 9.77 5.09
N VAL A 75 -16.90 10.27 6.30
CA VAL A 75 -17.99 9.77 7.15
C VAL A 75 -19.34 9.95 6.48
N ALA A 76 -19.59 11.11 5.83
CA ALA A 76 -20.81 11.34 5.08
C ALA A 76 -20.98 10.35 3.92
N PHE A 77 -19.91 10.09 3.15
CA PHE A 77 -19.91 9.11 2.06
C PHE A 77 -20.25 7.70 2.58
N VAL A 78 -19.56 7.24 3.63
CA VAL A 78 -19.79 5.91 4.21
C VAL A 78 -21.23 5.75 4.71
N ASN A 79 -21.78 6.76 5.37
CA ASN A 79 -23.17 6.74 5.84
C ASN A 79 -24.17 6.65 4.67
N GLU A 80 -24.01 7.48 3.64
CA GLU A 80 -24.89 7.48 2.46
C GLU A 80 -24.79 6.16 1.68
N LEU A 81 -23.56 5.64 1.49
CA LEU A 81 -23.34 4.36 0.79
C LEU A 81 -23.94 3.20 1.57
N SER A 82 -23.75 3.16 2.89
CA SER A 82 -24.33 2.16 3.77
C SER A 82 -25.86 2.15 3.66
N ALA A 83 -26.49 3.31 3.79
CA ALA A 83 -27.95 3.43 3.66
C ALA A 83 -28.45 2.91 2.30
N GLY A 84 -27.75 3.27 1.21
CA GLY A 84 -28.10 2.84 -0.15
C GLY A 84 -27.98 1.33 -0.35
N LEU A 85 -26.93 0.71 0.17
CA LEU A 85 -26.68 -0.72 0.08
C LEU A 85 -27.62 -1.52 0.99
N HIS A 86 -27.78 -1.12 2.24
CA HIS A 86 -28.64 -1.80 3.21
C HIS A 86 -30.11 -1.77 2.77
N ALA A 87 -30.59 -0.69 2.17
CA ALA A 87 -31.94 -0.62 1.57
C ALA A 87 -32.16 -1.66 0.45
N LYS A 88 -31.08 -2.24 -0.09
CA LYS A 88 -31.10 -3.33 -1.09
C LYS A 88 -30.68 -4.69 -0.52
N GLY A 89 -30.52 -4.81 0.80
CA GLY A 89 -30.03 -6.02 1.47
C GLY A 89 -28.59 -6.39 1.10
N LYS A 90 -27.75 -5.37 0.81
CA LYS A 90 -26.34 -5.54 0.40
C LYS A 90 -25.40 -5.11 1.51
N LEU A 91 -24.23 -5.77 1.59
CA LEU A 91 -23.22 -5.52 2.62
C LEU A 91 -22.27 -4.39 2.21
N LEU A 92 -21.84 -3.60 3.20
CA LEU A 92 -20.75 -2.64 3.08
C LEU A 92 -19.54 -3.12 3.89
N SER A 93 -18.44 -3.38 3.19
CA SER A 93 -17.12 -3.62 3.77
C SER A 93 -16.23 -2.40 3.50
N ILE A 94 -15.38 -2.08 4.44
CA ILE A 94 -14.39 -0.99 4.31
C ILE A 94 -13.01 -1.54 4.60
N THR A 95 -12.07 -1.35 3.69
CA THR A 95 -10.65 -1.66 3.86
C THR A 95 -9.87 -0.37 4.10
N VAL A 96 -9.08 -0.30 5.17
CA VAL A 96 -8.34 0.92 5.56
C VAL A 96 -6.98 0.59 6.18
N PRO A 97 -6.01 1.51 6.08
CA PRO A 97 -4.81 1.47 6.91
C PRO A 97 -5.17 1.57 8.41
N PRO A 98 -4.37 0.94 9.29
CA PRO A 98 -4.73 0.86 10.70
C PRO A 98 -4.48 2.15 11.49
N VAL A 99 -5.12 2.21 12.64
CA VAL A 99 -4.83 3.15 13.73
C VAL A 99 -4.35 2.33 14.94
N TRP A 100 -3.42 2.87 15.71
CA TRP A 100 -2.84 2.22 16.89
C TRP A 100 -2.43 3.25 17.94
N ASN A 101 -1.76 2.83 19.01
CA ASN A 101 -1.28 3.70 20.07
C ASN A 101 -2.40 4.57 20.66
N ASN A 102 -3.52 3.93 21.04
CA ASN A 102 -4.70 4.59 21.59
C ASN A 102 -5.26 5.72 20.69
N GLY A 103 -5.19 5.56 19.38
CA GLY A 103 -5.67 6.57 18.43
C GLY A 103 -4.69 7.70 18.11
N LEU A 104 -3.49 7.67 18.68
CA LEU A 104 -2.48 8.72 18.49
C LEU A 104 -1.59 8.50 17.26
N SER A 105 -1.68 7.36 16.64
CA SER A 105 -0.85 6.98 15.49
C SER A 105 -1.68 6.30 14.42
N GLY A 106 -1.23 6.41 13.15
CA GLY A 106 -1.90 5.80 12.01
C GLY A 106 -2.90 6.74 11.32
N TYR A 107 -3.82 6.16 10.60
CA TYR A 107 -4.67 6.87 9.64
C TYR A 107 -6.04 7.21 10.24
N THR A 108 -6.06 8.17 11.17
CA THR A 108 -7.25 8.60 11.91
C THR A 108 -8.33 9.25 11.02
N VAL A 109 -7.98 9.64 9.79
CA VAL A 109 -8.89 10.21 8.79
C VAL A 109 -10.08 9.30 8.49
N TYR A 110 -9.91 7.97 8.64
CA TYR A 110 -10.97 6.99 8.37
C TYR A 110 -12.01 6.90 9.49
N ALA A 111 -11.81 7.56 10.64
CA ALA A 111 -12.77 7.68 11.74
C ALA A 111 -13.49 6.37 12.07
N GLN A 112 -12.72 5.33 12.43
CA GLN A 112 -13.23 3.97 12.64
C GLN A 112 -14.42 3.92 13.60
N ASP A 113 -14.38 4.72 14.67
CA ASP A 113 -15.45 4.89 15.66
C ASP A 113 -16.75 5.44 15.06
N GLN A 114 -16.65 6.40 14.14
CA GLN A 114 -17.82 7.07 13.55
C GLN A 114 -18.47 6.22 12.44
N ILE A 115 -17.70 5.41 11.71
CA ILE A 115 -18.24 4.55 10.65
C ILE A 115 -18.67 3.18 11.17
N ALA A 116 -18.14 2.72 12.31
CA ALA A 116 -18.42 1.40 12.88
C ALA A 116 -19.93 1.07 13.01
N PRO A 117 -20.82 2.01 13.39
CA PRO A 117 -22.24 1.71 13.51
C PRO A 117 -22.88 1.25 12.19
N VAL A 118 -22.45 1.80 11.07
CA VAL A 118 -23.16 1.65 9.78
C VAL A 118 -22.54 0.64 8.82
N ILE A 119 -21.29 0.21 9.02
CA ILE A 119 -20.62 -0.79 8.17
C ILE A 119 -20.86 -2.22 8.66
N ASP A 120 -20.67 -3.22 7.79
CA ASP A 120 -20.78 -4.64 8.14
C ASP A 120 -19.41 -5.24 8.45
N ARG A 121 -18.34 -4.74 7.84
CA ARG A 121 -16.97 -5.21 8.02
C ARG A 121 -16.00 -4.05 7.96
N LEU A 122 -15.01 -4.08 8.83
CA LEU A 122 -13.83 -3.23 8.77
C LEU A 122 -12.59 -4.12 8.63
N ARG A 123 -11.88 -3.97 7.53
CA ARG A 123 -10.67 -4.69 7.18
C ARG A 123 -9.48 -3.77 7.41
N LEU A 124 -8.55 -4.18 8.25
CA LEU A 124 -7.40 -3.36 8.60
C LEU A 124 -6.16 -3.90 7.90
N MET A 125 -5.50 -3.08 7.10
CA MET A 125 -4.27 -3.41 6.37
C MET A 125 -3.06 -3.40 7.32
N VAL A 126 -2.91 -4.44 8.16
CA VAL A 126 -1.84 -4.49 9.17
C VAL A 126 -0.58 -5.11 8.58
N TYR A 127 -0.08 -4.50 7.51
CA TYR A 127 1.14 -4.85 6.80
C TYR A 127 1.83 -3.58 6.24
N ASP A 128 2.99 -3.75 5.61
CA ASP A 128 3.82 -2.65 5.12
C ASP A 128 4.36 -1.72 6.22
N TRP A 129 4.62 -2.28 7.43
CA TRP A 129 5.27 -1.53 8.50
C TRP A 129 6.64 -1.00 8.06
N SER A 130 7.46 -1.86 7.46
CA SER A 130 8.78 -1.49 6.92
C SER A 130 8.74 -1.41 5.40
N ILE A 131 8.82 -0.20 4.86
CA ILE A 131 8.84 0.04 3.41
C ILE A 131 10.21 0.55 2.97
N SER A 132 10.66 1.68 3.49
CA SER A 132 11.85 2.38 3.00
C SER A 132 13.17 1.77 3.49
N ALA A 133 13.17 1.12 4.62
CA ALA A 133 14.32 0.47 5.24
C ALA A 133 14.02 -0.99 5.57
N PRO A 134 15.05 -1.87 5.63
CA PRO A 134 14.88 -3.26 6.02
C PRO A 134 14.24 -3.41 7.40
N GLY A 135 13.24 -4.27 7.50
CA GLY A 135 12.53 -4.57 8.74
C GLY A 135 11.30 -5.45 8.52
N PRO A 136 10.59 -5.81 9.57
CA PRO A 136 9.41 -6.67 9.49
C PRO A 136 8.27 -5.97 8.74
N ILE A 137 7.45 -6.76 8.07
CA ILE A 137 6.30 -6.29 7.28
C ILE A 137 5.09 -6.05 8.18
N SER A 138 4.91 -6.89 9.21
CA SER A 138 3.77 -6.85 10.11
C SER A 138 4.20 -7.29 11.52
N PRO A 139 4.97 -6.48 12.27
CA PRO A 139 5.50 -6.89 13.57
C PRO A 139 4.39 -7.13 14.59
N MET A 140 4.49 -8.22 15.38
CA MET A 140 3.46 -8.62 16.35
C MET A 140 3.15 -7.54 17.38
N THR A 141 4.13 -6.73 17.80
CA THR A 141 3.92 -5.61 18.72
C THR A 141 3.00 -4.54 18.14
N TRP A 142 3.10 -4.30 16.83
CA TRP A 142 2.18 -3.41 16.13
C TRP A 142 0.81 -4.04 15.92
N VAL A 143 0.76 -5.32 15.50
CA VAL A 143 -0.48 -6.09 15.37
C VAL A 143 -1.31 -6.02 16.66
N THR A 144 -0.70 -6.31 17.81
CA THR A 144 -1.40 -6.26 19.10
C THR A 144 -1.88 -4.85 19.48
N SER A 145 -1.09 -3.81 19.14
CA SER A 145 -1.50 -2.41 19.39
C SER A 145 -2.68 -1.99 18.51
N VAL A 146 -2.72 -2.44 17.24
CA VAL A 146 -3.87 -2.23 16.33
C VAL A 146 -5.10 -2.96 16.85
N ILE A 147 -4.95 -4.23 17.24
CA ILE A 147 -6.06 -5.02 17.80
C ILE A 147 -6.63 -4.34 19.03
N ALA A 148 -5.79 -3.90 19.97
CA ALA A 148 -6.23 -3.24 21.19
C ALA A 148 -7.04 -1.96 20.91
N TYR A 149 -6.54 -1.10 20.02
CA TYR A 149 -7.25 0.13 19.66
C TYR A 149 -8.56 -0.16 18.93
N SER A 150 -8.52 -0.94 17.85
CA SER A 150 -9.71 -1.14 17.02
C SER A 150 -10.81 -1.88 17.78
N SER A 151 -10.47 -2.82 18.67
CA SER A 151 -11.45 -3.49 19.55
C SER A 151 -12.12 -2.54 20.55
N SER A 152 -11.47 -1.41 20.87
CA SER A 152 -12.04 -0.42 21.79
C SER A 152 -13.07 0.51 21.14
N VAL A 153 -13.07 0.63 19.80
CA VAL A 153 -13.89 1.60 19.06
C VAL A 153 -14.84 0.95 18.04
N VAL A 154 -14.61 -0.32 17.66
CA VAL A 154 -15.41 -1.06 16.68
C VAL A 154 -15.85 -2.41 17.28
N PRO A 155 -17.11 -2.83 17.11
CA PRO A 155 -17.56 -4.17 17.51
C PRO A 155 -16.67 -5.25 16.87
N VAL A 156 -16.08 -6.12 17.69
CA VAL A 156 -15.10 -7.14 17.24
C VAL A 156 -15.63 -8.06 16.16
N SER A 157 -16.94 -8.32 16.14
CA SER A 157 -17.63 -9.11 15.11
C SER A 157 -17.57 -8.49 13.70
N LYS A 158 -17.23 -7.22 13.58
CA LYS A 158 -17.05 -6.50 12.30
C LYS A 158 -15.59 -6.45 11.87
N LEU A 159 -14.63 -6.68 12.78
CA LEU A 159 -13.20 -6.52 12.55
C LEU A 159 -12.58 -7.73 11.84
N GLN A 160 -11.75 -7.47 10.84
CA GLN A 160 -10.92 -8.44 10.15
C GLN A 160 -9.47 -7.94 10.06
N LEU A 161 -8.53 -8.81 10.44
CA LEU A 161 -7.10 -8.47 10.40
C LEU A 161 -6.52 -8.79 9.02
N GLY A 162 -6.00 -7.78 8.34
CA GLY A 162 -5.23 -7.94 7.12
C GLY A 162 -3.85 -8.53 7.43
N VAL A 163 -3.52 -9.65 6.80
CA VAL A 163 -2.25 -10.34 6.95
C VAL A 163 -1.55 -10.48 5.60
N PRO A 164 -0.22 -10.25 5.54
CA PRO A 164 0.52 -10.33 4.28
C PRO A 164 0.90 -11.77 3.93
N ALA A 165 0.74 -12.16 2.66
CA ALA A 165 1.36 -13.35 2.08
C ALA A 165 2.61 -12.99 1.25
N TYR A 166 3.26 -11.90 1.59
CA TYR A 166 4.47 -11.39 0.95
C TYR A 166 5.38 -10.70 1.97
N GLY A 167 6.63 -10.64 1.61
CA GLY A 167 7.64 -9.87 2.32
C GLY A 167 8.35 -8.91 1.39
N ARG A 168 9.50 -8.43 1.83
CA ARG A 168 10.34 -7.52 1.04
C ARG A 168 11.80 -7.95 1.10
N HIS A 169 12.48 -7.73 -0.01
CA HIS A 169 13.91 -7.85 -0.19
C HIS A 169 14.47 -6.45 -0.46
N TRP A 170 15.33 -5.98 0.41
CA TRP A 170 16.06 -4.72 0.25
C TRP A 170 17.49 -5.04 -0.12
N VAL A 171 18.00 -4.34 -1.12
CA VAL A 171 19.40 -4.32 -1.48
C VAL A 171 19.93 -2.92 -1.24
N THR A 172 20.79 -2.80 -0.25
CA THR A 172 21.34 -1.53 0.22
C THR A 172 22.87 -1.54 0.11
N LYS A 173 23.49 -0.38 0.21
CA LYS A 173 24.94 -0.32 0.32
C LYS A 173 25.39 -0.99 1.62
N LYS A 174 26.42 -1.84 1.56
CA LYS A 174 27.07 -2.38 2.77
C LYS A 174 27.86 -1.28 3.50
N ASN A 175 28.58 -0.47 2.74
CA ASN A 175 29.37 0.65 3.23
C ASN A 175 28.82 1.96 2.64
N SER A 176 28.49 2.92 3.47
CA SER A 176 27.91 4.20 3.06
C SER A 176 28.79 5.00 2.09
N ASN A 177 30.11 4.86 2.22
CA ASN A 177 31.09 5.60 1.41
C ASN A 177 31.35 4.99 0.02
N GLU A 178 30.85 3.77 -0.24
CA GLU A 178 31.02 3.15 -1.56
C GLU A 178 30.08 3.76 -2.59
N THR A 179 30.56 3.84 -3.82
CA THR A 179 29.76 4.19 -4.99
C THR A 179 29.31 2.91 -5.67
N CYS A 180 28.00 2.68 -5.73
CA CYS A 180 27.41 1.51 -6.36
C CYS A 180 26.91 1.80 -7.77
N PRO A 181 26.77 0.76 -8.63
CA PRO A 181 26.04 0.85 -9.87
C PRO A 181 24.60 1.34 -9.61
N ASP A 182 24.02 2.10 -10.55
CA ASP A 182 22.70 2.71 -10.36
C ASP A 182 21.59 1.67 -10.13
N ALA A 183 21.68 0.50 -10.78
CA ALA A 183 20.72 -0.58 -10.65
C ALA A 183 20.97 -1.52 -9.45
N ALA A 184 22.05 -1.31 -8.67
CA ALA A 184 22.45 -2.25 -7.62
C ALA A 184 21.66 -2.06 -6.32
N ILE A 185 21.06 -0.90 -6.12
CA ILE A 185 20.31 -0.54 -4.91
C ILE A 185 18.83 -0.52 -5.27
N TYR A 186 18.09 -1.45 -4.71
CA TYR A 186 16.66 -1.59 -5.01
C TYR A 186 15.89 -2.25 -3.86
N ARG A 187 14.59 -2.29 -4.02
CA ARG A 187 13.65 -2.99 -3.15
C ARG A 187 12.62 -3.70 -4.03
N GLU A 188 12.29 -4.92 -3.67
CA GLU A 188 11.26 -5.70 -4.35
C GLU A 188 10.39 -6.46 -3.35
N SER A 189 9.20 -6.85 -3.77
CA SER A 189 8.34 -7.75 -3.00
C SER A 189 8.75 -9.20 -3.21
N VAL A 190 8.69 -9.99 -2.14
CA VAL A 190 8.95 -11.43 -2.14
C VAL A 190 7.67 -12.15 -1.77
N LEU A 191 7.14 -12.96 -2.67
CA LEU A 191 5.93 -13.73 -2.38
C LEU A 191 6.26 -14.89 -1.43
N MET A 192 5.36 -15.18 -0.50
CA MET A 192 5.52 -16.26 0.49
C MET A 192 5.89 -17.59 -0.21
N LYS A 193 5.19 -17.95 -1.28
CA LYS A 193 5.46 -19.17 -2.05
C LYS A 193 6.86 -19.29 -2.65
N ASN A 194 7.60 -18.17 -2.75
CA ASN A 194 8.92 -18.11 -3.36
C ASN A 194 10.07 -18.11 -2.32
N ILE A 195 9.74 -18.14 -1.01
CA ILE A 195 10.74 -18.07 0.07
C ILE A 195 11.79 -19.17 -0.08
N GLY A 196 11.38 -20.41 -0.35
CA GLY A 196 12.28 -21.56 -0.41
C GLY A 196 13.42 -21.38 -1.44
N ALA A 197 13.10 -20.84 -2.61
CA ALA A 197 14.10 -20.57 -3.65
C ALA A 197 15.07 -19.45 -3.23
N LEU A 198 14.54 -18.37 -2.66
CA LEU A 198 15.37 -17.22 -2.24
C LEU A 198 16.22 -17.55 -1.01
N ALA A 199 15.74 -18.41 -0.11
CA ALA A 199 16.42 -18.81 1.11
C ALA A 199 17.47 -19.93 0.88
N ALA A 200 17.49 -20.58 -0.29
CA ALA A 200 18.38 -21.71 -0.57
C ALA A 200 19.85 -21.37 -0.29
N GLY A 201 20.50 -22.21 0.52
CA GLY A 201 21.91 -22.03 0.92
C GLY A 201 22.16 -20.87 1.91
N ARG A 202 21.11 -20.28 2.50
CA ARG A 202 21.22 -19.18 3.47
C ARG A 202 20.73 -19.59 4.85
N THR A 203 21.28 -18.98 5.88
CA THR A 203 20.80 -19.17 7.24
C THR A 203 19.55 -18.30 7.46
N VAL A 204 18.40 -18.95 7.55
CA VAL A 204 17.12 -18.32 7.84
C VAL A 204 16.87 -18.34 9.34
N THR A 205 16.44 -17.22 9.90
CA THR A 205 16.09 -17.10 11.32
C THR A 205 14.69 -16.55 11.48
N ARG A 206 14.04 -16.86 12.59
CA ARG A 206 12.78 -16.21 12.95
C ARG A 206 13.09 -14.97 13.77
N HIS A 207 12.66 -13.84 13.27
CA HIS A 207 12.78 -12.56 13.96
C HIS A 207 11.74 -12.46 15.09
N SER A 208 12.00 -11.64 16.10
CA SER A 208 11.08 -11.39 17.21
C SER A 208 9.71 -10.81 16.79
N SER A 209 9.61 -10.30 15.56
CA SER A 209 8.34 -9.91 14.92
C SER A 209 7.44 -11.07 14.54
N GLY A 210 7.90 -12.31 14.63
CA GLY A 210 7.22 -13.50 14.14
C GLY A 210 7.54 -13.86 12.68
N GLU A 211 8.26 -13.02 11.94
CA GLU A 211 8.57 -13.24 10.52
C GLU A 211 9.94 -13.92 10.33
N LEU A 212 10.13 -14.58 9.19
CA LEU A 212 11.43 -15.07 8.76
C LEU A 212 12.29 -13.90 8.27
N THR A 213 13.59 -13.97 8.59
CA THR A 213 14.58 -13.03 8.06
C THR A 213 15.89 -13.75 7.73
N PHE A 214 16.56 -13.26 6.71
CA PHE A 214 17.90 -13.68 6.31
C PHE A 214 18.61 -12.58 5.54
N SER A 215 19.93 -12.64 5.52
CA SER A 215 20.74 -11.62 4.86
C SER A 215 22.03 -12.19 4.31
N TRP A 216 22.57 -11.54 3.28
CA TRP A 216 23.88 -11.86 2.72
C TRP A 216 24.49 -10.63 2.06
N THR A 217 25.78 -10.71 1.75
CA THR A 217 26.50 -9.66 1.01
C THR A 217 26.89 -10.15 -0.37
N GLN A 218 26.97 -9.21 -1.32
CA GLN A 218 27.40 -9.51 -2.69
C GLN A 218 28.23 -8.34 -3.23
N SER A 219 29.32 -8.65 -3.92
CA SER A 219 30.04 -7.66 -4.71
C SER A 219 29.36 -7.52 -6.07
N VAL A 220 29.05 -6.29 -6.45
CA VAL A 220 28.36 -5.95 -7.70
C VAL A 220 29.17 -4.94 -8.49
N THR A 221 29.30 -5.15 -9.82
CA THR A 221 29.96 -4.25 -10.76
C THR A 221 28.98 -3.86 -11.85
N GLY A 222 28.91 -2.59 -12.18
CA GLY A 222 28.00 -2.12 -13.22
C GLY A 222 28.16 -0.63 -13.52
N PRO A 223 27.38 -0.13 -14.46
CA PRO A 223 27.45 1.25 -14.87
C PRO A 223 26.91 2.21 -13.80
N ARG A 224 27.53 3.36 -13.69
CA ARG A 224 27.00 4.53 -13.01
C ARG A 224 26.98 5.71 -13.96
N THR A 225 25.85 6.35 -14.13
CA THR A 225 25.71 7.61 -14.84
C THR A 225 26.25 8.73 -13.96
N LYS A 226 27.20 9.53 -14.49
CA LYS A 226 27.57 10.75 -13.79
C LYS A 226 26.38 11.71 -13.83
N PRO A 227 26.08 12.42 -12.72
CA PRO A 227 25.12 13.51 -12.78
C PRO A 227 25.56 14.47 -13.90
N VAL A 228 24.68 14.76 -14.84
CA VAL A 228 24.89 15.82 -15.79
C VAL A 228 24.91 17.12 -14.98
N ALA A 229 26.02 17.80 -14.91
CA ALA A 229 26.07 19.16 -14.38
C ALA A 229 24.98 19.97 -15.10
N PRO A 230 24.14 20.74 -14.39
CA PRO A 230 23.20 21.61 -15.07
C PRO A 230 23.96 22.45 -16.10
N PRO A 231 23.42 22.63 -17.31
CA PRO A 231 24.07 23.43 -18.31
C PRO A 231 24.38 24.80 -17.70
N VAL A 232 25.66 25.18 -17.73
CA VAL A 232 26.08 26.54 -17.34
C VAL A 232 25.37 27.47 -18.32
N VAL A 233 24.29 28.09 -17.89
CA VAL A 233 23.62 29.14 -18.66
C VAL A 233 24.59 30.31 -18.66
N PRO A 234 25.19 30.67 -19.81
CA PRO A 234 26.02 31.86 -19.85
C PRO A 234 25.17 33.06 -19.44
N PRO A 235 25.72 34.05 -18.70
CA PRO A 235 24.99 35.24 -18.37
C PRO A 235 24.43 35.84 -19.67
N ALA A 236 23.11 36.13 -19.65
CA ALA A 236 22.41 36.68 -20.81
C ALA A 236 23.20 37.89 -21.36
N PRO A 237 23.56 37.93 -22.65
CA PRO A 237 24.12 39.12 -23.23
C PRO A 237 23.10 40.24 -23.14
N PHE A 238 23.56 41.46 -22.86
CA PHE A 238 22.76 42.66 -22.70
C PHE A 238 21.67 42.79 -23.76
N PRO A 239 20.51 43.42 -23.45
CA PRO A 239 19.36 43.44 -24.34
C PRO A 239 19.72 44.13 -25.65
N VAL A 240 19.72 43.38 -26.75
CA VAL A 240 19.79 43.93 -28.11
C VAL A 240 18.35 44.30 -28.48
N THR A 241 18.11 45.57 -28.68
CA THR A 241 16.86 46.10 -29.23
C THR A 241 16.49 45.39 -30.53
N ALA A 242 15.26 44.87 -30.58
CA ALA A 242 14.74 44.18 -31.75
C ALA A 242 14.74 45.04 -32.99
N VAL A 243 15.42 44.54 -34.05
CA VAL A 243 15.26 45.03 -35.43
C VAL A 243 14.42 43.98 -36.16
N ASN A 244 13.23 44.39 -36.64
CA ASN A 244 12.33 43.57 -37.41
C ASN A 244 12.97 43.12 -38.72
N GLY A 245 13.10 41.80 -38.93
CA GLY A 245 13.45 41.17 -40.20
C GLY A 245 12.63 39.90 -40.42
N PRO A 246 12.29 39.52 -41.67
CA PRO A 246 11.25 38.54 -41.98
C PRO A 246 11.63 37.10 -41.62
N ALA A 247 10.59 36.31 -41.31
CA ALA A 247 10.62 34.92 -40.92
C ALA A 247 11.29 33.99 -41.94
N GLY A 248 12.42 33.40 -41.54
CA GLY A 248 13.04 32.25 -42.23
C GLY A 248 12.79 31.01 -41.36
N GLY A 249 12.03 30.03 -41.90
CA GLY A 249 11.77 28.74 -41.23
C GLY A 249 13.04 27.92 -41.13
N GLY A 250 13.60 27.86 -39.94
CA GLY A 250 14.67 26.93 -39.56
C GLY A 250 14.07 25.71 -38.86
N SER A 251 14.12 24.55 -39.51
CA SER A 251 13.85 23.24 -38.93
C SER A 251 14.79 23.03 -37.73
N LEU A 252 14.22 23.04 -36.51
CA LEU A 252 14.94 22.62 -35.32
C LEU A 252 15.11 21.09 -35.38
N GLN A 253 16.30 20.64 -35.75
CA GLN A 253 16.70 19.26 -35.55
C GLN A 253 16.61 18.95 -34.05
N PRO A 254 16.01 17.80 -33.64
CA PRO A 254 16.02 17.41 -32.25
C PRO A 254 17.45 17.22 -31.79
N ALA A 255 17.84 17.96 -30.75
CA ALA A 255 19.15 17.81 -30.14
C ALA A 255 19.37 16.35 -29.78
N LEU A 256 20.39 15.72 -30.35
CA LEU A 256 20.82 14.37 -29.95
C LEU A 256 21.04 14.40 -28.44
N ARG A 257 20.22 13.66 -27.71
CA ARG A 257 20.45 13.37 -26.30
C ARG A 257 21.72 12.53 -26.22
N LEU A 258 22.84 13.18 -26.00
CA LEU A 258 24.08 12.50 -25.65
C LEU A 258 23.83 11.83 -24.28
N THR A 259 23.75 10.53 -24.28
CA THR A 259 23.78 9.76 -23.02
C THR A 259 25.12 10.05 -22.33
N PRO A 260 25.12 10.50 -21.07
CA PRO A 260 26.38 10.78 -20.38
C PRO A 260 27.22 9.51 -20.31
N PRO A 261 28.56 9.63 -20.38
CA PRO A 261 29.45 8.47 -20.30
C PRO A 261 29.23 7.75 -18.97
N SER A 262 28.90 6.47 -19.02
CA SER A 262 28.78 5.61 -17.83
C SER A 262 30.18 5.13 -17.42
N SER A 263 30.54 5.30 -16.16
CA SER A 263 31.73 4.66 -15.58
C SER A 263 31.32 3.33 -14.90
N GLN A 264 32.14 2.31 -15.08
CA GLN A 264 31.99 1.06 -14.32
C GLN A 264 32.47 1.31 -12.88
N VAL A 265 31.64 0.94 -11.91
CA VAL A 265 31.96 1.00 -10.48
C VAL A 265 31.64 -0.34 -9.82
N THR A 266 32.39 -0.65 -8.79
CA THR A 266 32.20 -1.87 -7.98
C THR A 266 31.93 -1.47 -6.54
N CYS A 267 30.94 -2.12 -5.91
CA CYS A 267 30.68 -1.97 -4.48
C CYS A 267 30.19 -3.26 -3.87
N THR A 268 30.15 -3.31 -2.54
CA THR A 268 29.52 -4.38 -1.80
C THR A 268 28.10 -3.96 -1.40
N VAL A 269 27.12 -4.77 -1.77
CA VAL A 269 25.72 -4.59 -1.34
C VAL A 269 25.35 -5.56 -0.22
N GLN A 270 24.43 -5.12 0.62
CA GLN A 270 23.79 -5.91 1.65
C GLN A 270 22.38 -6.24 1.20
N HIS A 271 22.08 -7.52 1.08
CA HIS A 271 20.73 -8.05 0.90
C HIS A 271 20.11 -8.33 2.27
N THR A 272 18.89 -7.91 2.48
CA THR A 272 18.12 -8.21 3.69
C THR A 272 16.69 -8.56 3.29
N VAL A 273 16.18 -9.67 3.78
CA VAL A 273 14.82 -10.16 3.51
C VAL A 273 14.06 -10.27 4.82
N PHE A 274 12.84 -9.78 4.83
CA PHE A 274 11.82 -10.10 5.83
C PHE A 274 10.60 -10.61 5.10
N VAL A 275 10.06 -11.74 5.54
CA VAL A 275 8.93 -12.38 4.88
C VAL A 275 8.14 -13.23 5.86
N PRO A 276 6.81 -13.15 5.89
CA PRO A 276 5.98 -14.06 6.66
C PRO A 276 5.99 -15.46 6.02
N ASP A 277 5.79 -16.48 6.83
CA ASP A 277 5.50 -17.85 6.45
C ASP A 277 4.15 -18.29 7.05
N ALA A 278 3.75 -19.54 6.86
CA ALA A 278 2.51 -20.07 7.39
C ALA A 278 2.38 -19.84 8.91
N PHE A 279 3.45 -20.12 9.67
CA PHE A 279 3.49 -19.85 11.12
C PHE A 279 3.27 -18.37 11.45
N SER A 280 3.86 -17.47 10.67
CA SER A 280 3.70 -16.02 10.89
C SER A 280 2.25 -15.57 10.70
N VAL A 281 1.56 -16.12 9.71
CA VAL A 281 0.14 -15.83 9.44
C VAL A 281 -0.75 -16.43 10.53
N ASP A 282 -0.49 -17.67 10.93
CA ASP A 282 -1.20 -18.36 12.00
C ASP A 282 -1.14 -17.59 13.31
N GLN A 283 0.05 -17.18 13.74
CA GLN A 283 0.24 -16.38 14.95
C GLN A 283 -0.62 -15.11 14.95
N ARG A 284 -0.80 -14.46 13.80
CA ARG A 284 -1.63 -13.28 13.65
C ARG A 284 -3.12 -13.64 13.66
N SER A 285 -3.45 -14.76 13.03
CA SER A 285 -4.81 -15.32 13.03
C SER A 285 -5.26 -15.64 14.44
N ASP A 286 -4.45 -16.38 15.20
CA ASP A 286 -4.70 -16.72 16.60
C ASP A 286 -4.89 -15.48 17.47
N THR A 287 -4.04 -14.46 17.26
CA THR A 287 -4.14 -13.22 18.04
C THR A 287 -5.45 -12.48 17.75
N ALA A 288 -5.89 -12.44 16.49
CA ALA A 288 -7.17 -11.84 16.11
C ALA A 288 -8.36 -12.67 16.65
N GLN A 289 -8.27 -13.99 16.58
CA GLN A 289 -9.30 -14.90 17.09
C GLN A 289 -9.42 -14.80 18.63
N ALA A 290 -8.31 -14.76 19.33
CA ALA A 290 -8.30 -14.57 20.80
C ALA A 290 -8.93 -13.24 21.24
N ALA A 291 -8.86 -12.21 20.39
CA ALA A 291 -9.51 -10.93 20.59
C ALA A 291 -11.00 -10.92 20.16
N GLY A 292 -11.54 -12.05 19.69
CA GLY A 292 -12.91 -12.19 19.23
C GLY A 292 -13.21 -11.57 17.86
N TRP A 293 -12.18 -11.27 17.07
CA TRP A 293 -12.35 -10.71 15.73
C TRP A 293 -12.99 -11.71 14.79
N ARG A 294 -13.69 -11.19 13.78
CA ARG A 294 -14.37 -11.99 12.75
C ARG A 294 -13.44 -12.95 11.99
N GLY A 295 -12.14 -12.64 11.92
CA GLY A 295 -11.12 -13.45 11.24
C GLY A 295 -10.06 -12.60 10.59
N ILE A 296 -9.35 -13.19 9.64
CA ILE A 296 -8.29 -12.54 8.87
C ILE A 296 -8.71 -12.30 7.42
N ILE A 297 -8.00 -11.43 6.72
CA ILE A 297 -7.98 -11.30 5.26
C ILE A 297 -6.55 -11.44 4.77
N LEU A 298 -6.32 -12.24 3.75
CA LEU A 298 -5.00 -12.48 3.19
C LEU A 298 -4.71 -11.55 2.02
N TRP A 299 -3.61 -10.80 2.08
CA TRP A 299 -3.11 -10.04 0.94
C TRP A 299 -1.83 -10.69 0.38
N ALA A 300 -1.88 -11.36 -0.77
CA ALA A 300 -3.07 -11.59 -1.55
C ALA A 300 -3.15 -13.07 -1.92
N PHE A 301 -4.35 -13.50 -2.27
CA PHE A 301 -4.58 -14.86 -2.77
C PHE A 301 -3.68 -15.18 -3.97
N GLY A 302 -3.01 -16.34 -3.92
CA GLY A 302 -2.03 -16.77 -4.91
C GLY A 302 -0.58 -16.36 -4.58
N TYR A 303 -0.35 -15.64 -3.47
CA TYR A 303 0.99 -15.28 -2.97
C TYR A 303 1.48 -16.27 -1.91
N GLU A 304 0.55 -16.96 -1.25
CA GLU A 304 0.76 -17.87 -0.14
C GLU A 304 1.48 -19.16 -0.56
N SER A 305 2.17 -19.77 0.38
CA SER A 305 2.70 -21.11 0.28
C SER A 305 1.61 -22.16 0.55
N SER A 306 1.76 -23.34 0.02
CA SER A 306 0.75 -24.42 0.10
C SER A 306 0.47 -24.93 1.52
N ASP A 307 1.43 -24.78 2.43
CA ASP A 307 1.32 -25.16 3.84
C ASP A 307 0.43 -24.21 4.66
N LEU A 308 0.18 -22.99 4.18
CA LEU A 308 -0.66 -22.03 4.88
C LEU A 308 -2.06 -22.58 5.16
N TYR A 309 -2.67 -23.25 4.19
CA TYR A 309 -4.02 -23.78 4.35
C TYR A 309 -4.11 -24.94 5.37
N GLN A 310 -3.03 -25.68 5.57
CA GLN A 310 -2.97 -26.73 6.57
C GLN A 310 -2.95 -26.15 7.98
N VAL A 311 -2.21 -25.05 8.15
CA VAL A 311 -2.08 -24.35 9.44
C VAL A 311 -3.38 -23.64 9.81
N LEU A 312 -4.02 -22.93 8.86
CA LEU A 312 -5.29 -22.22 9.12
C LEU A 312 -6.52 -23.14 9.31
N ALA A 313 -6.38 -24.43 8.99
CA ALA A 313 -7.46 -25.42 9.16
C ALA A 313 -7.36 -26.20 10.48
N SER A 314 -6.26 -26.05 11.23
CA SER A 314 -6.02 -26.70 12.51
C SER A 314 -6.60 -25.87 13.67
#